data_a9d48a300eb372a8ff1bb63e49adbbcf
#
_entry.id   a9d48a300eb372a8ff1bb63e49adbbcf
#
_cell.length_a   1.000
_cell.length_b   1.000
_cell.length_c   1.000
_cell.angle_alpha   90.00
_cell.angle_beta   90.00
_cell.angle_gamma   90.00
#
_symmetry.space_group_name_H-M   'P 1'
#
loop_
_entity.id
_entity.type
_entity.pdbx_description
1 polymer ?
#
loop_
_entity_poly.entity_id
_entity_poly.type
_entity_poly.pdbx_seq_one_letter_code
_entity_poly.pdbx_strand_id
1 'polypeptide(L)'
;MRLDLLVSRRFELSRRAARDAIRAGRIDAAGVPRDEPGQDVPEDTELSHHPGRPERRRVRSRLTVLVEDPHLMIVDKPAGVLTVRTAADEKDTLVARALSYLQHRYRRRAWIGVVHRLDKETSGTLVFARTREALRNLQEKFRAHRIEREYLAIVEGDVRAPGVFDAPLVADRGDRRRGVARSGEAGKRAVTRYRPIERFGKATLVSVRLETGRTHQIRVHFAESGHPVLGDSVYRRRTAPTPLEAPRQMLHARSLGFAHPKTEERVAAESPLPADFAAVLEELRRGQKKRPE
;
A
#
# COMPACT_ATOMS: atom_id res chain seq x y z
N MET A 1 9.05 33.01 10.57
CA MET A 1 10.52 32.72 10.65
C MET A 1 10.75 31.20 10.62
N ARG A 2 11.89 30.76 10.07
CA ARG A 2 12.24 29.31 10.07
C ARG A 2 12.43 28.79 11.48
N LEU A 3 11.90 27.61 11.77
CA LEU A 3 11.95 26.98 13.10
C LEU A 3 13.40 26.79 13.60
N ASP A 4 14.35 26.39 12.74
CA ASP A 4 15.74 26.21 13.15
C ASP A 4 16.43 27.53 13.62
N LEU A 5 16.01 28.65 13.04
CA LEU A 5 16.49 29.96 13.47
C LEU A 5 15.85 30.39 14.78
N LEU A 6 14.54 30.18 14.91
CA LEU A 6 13.82 30.53 16.14
C LEU A 6 14.31 29.71 17.33
N VAL A 7 14.51 28.39 17.15
CA VAL A 7 15.06 27.48 18.18
C VAL A 7 16.50 27.86 18.55
N SER A 8 17.35 28.13 17.54
CA SER A 8 18.74 28.57 17.78
C SER A 8 18.78 29.82 18.63
N ARG A 9 17.94 30.81 18.34
CA ARG A 9 17.87 32.07 19.08
C ARG A 9 17.27 31.91 20.50
N ARG A 10 16.18 31.14 20.61
CA ARG A 10 15.44 31.00 21.88
C ARG A 10 16.16 30.16 22.93
N PHE A 11 16.94 29.16 22.52
CA PHE A 11 17.64 28.23 23.43
C PHE A 11 19.17 28.37 23.35
N GLU A 12 19.67 29.43 22.74
CA GLU A 12 21.14 29.72 22.61
C GLU A 12 21.94 28.55 22.01
N LEU A 13 21.32 27.78 21.11
CA LEU A 13 21.93 26.65 20.44
C LEU A 13 22.60 27.09 19.14
N SER A 14 23.72 26.44 18.78
CA SER A 14 24.23 26.59 17.42
C SER A 14 23.16 26.14 16.40
N ARG A 15 23.15 26.70 15.17
CA ARG A 15 22.20 26.29 14.14
C ARG A 15 22.22 24.79 13.84
N ARG A 16 23.39 24.16 13.97
CA ARG A 16 23.53 22.70 13.84
C ARG A 16 22.83 21.99 14.99
N ALA A 17 23.11 22.37 16.24
CA ALA A 17 22.48 21.79 17.42
C ALA A 17 20.94 21.98 17.40
N ALA A 18 20.44 23.16 17.01
CA ALA A 18 19.02 23.42 16.85
C ALA A 18 18.37 22.47 15.82
N ARG A 19 18.98 22.29 14.66
CA ARG A 19 18.53 21.35 13.65
C ARG A 19 18.52 19.92 14.11
N ASP A 20 19.56 19.51 14.85
CA ASP A 20 19.68 18.14 15.37
C ASP A 20 18.63 17.90 16.47
N ALA A 21 18.40 18.87 17.37
CA ALA A 21 17.34 18.81 18.38
C ALA A 21 15.94 18.71 17.76
N ILE A 22 15.65 19.49 16.72
CA ILE A 22 14.37 19.44 15.98
C ILE A 22 14.21 18.07 15.31
N ARG A 23 15.23 17.61 14.58
CA ARG A 23 15.20 16.30 13.90
C ARG A 23 15.06 15.13 14.87
N ALA A 24 15.62 15.25 16.06
CA ALA A 24 15.47 14.26 17.13
C ALA A 24 14.08 14.29 17.78
N GLY A 25 13.22 15.26 17.43
CA GLY A 25 11.89 15.44 18.03
C GLY A 25 11.97 15.95 19.48
N ARG A 26 13.03 16.67 19.81
CA ARG A 26 13.27 17.26 21.14
C ARG A 26 12.73 18.68 21.27
N ILE A 27 12.16 19.23 20.21
CA ILE A 27 11.54 20.57 20.19
C ILE A 27 10.04 20.42 19.97
N ASP A 28 9.25 21.01 20.86
CA ASP A 28 7.83 21.21 20.66
C ASP A 28 7.60 22.66 20.24
N ALA A 29 6.70 22.88 19.29
CA ALA A 29 6.21 24.20 18.92
C ALA A 29 4.68 24.21 19.05
N ALA A 30 4.15 25.11 19.85
CA ALA A 30 2.75 25.18 20.28
C ALA A 30 2.27 23.82 20.87
N GLY A 31 3.07 23.22 21.76
CA GLY A 31 2.77 21.94 22.42
C GLY A 31 2.88 20.71 21.52
N VAL A 32 3.29 20.86 20.24
CA VAL A 32 3.39 19.75 19.28
C VAL A 32 4.85 19.50 18.90
N PRO A 33 5.37 18.26 19.05
CA PRO A 33 6.71 17.92 18.62
C PRO A 33 6.94 18.18 17.13
N ARG A 34 8.05 18.84 16.79
CA ARG A 34 8.46 19.17 15.41
C ARG A 34 9.71 18.40 15.03
N ASP A 35 9.80 18.05 13.75
CA ASP A 35 10.92 17.28 13.19
C ASP A 35 11.50 17.89 11.89
N GLU A 36 10.92 19.00 11.42
CA GLU A 36 11.34 19.68 10.21
C GLU A 36 11.97 21.06 10.51
N PRO A 37 13.33 21.16 10.49
CA PRO A 37 14.02 22.38 10.86
C PRO A 37 13.74 23.59 9.96
N GLY A 38 13.38 23.31 8.71
CA GLY A 38 13.10 24.36 7.71
C GLY A 38 11.66 24.87 7.70
N GLN A 39 10.80 24.34 8.56
CA GLN A 39 9.39 24.75 8.62
C GLN A 39 9.28 26.22 9.07
N ASP A 40 8.47 27.01 8.39
CA ASP A 40 8.12 28.35 8.85
C ASP A 40 7.09 28.29 9.98
N VAL A 41 7.34 29.07 11.04
CA VAL A 41 6.46 29.23 12.20
C VAL A 41 6.37 30.74 12.55
N PRO A 42 5.28 31.20 13.17
CA PRO A 42 5.20 32.52 13.76
C PRO A 42 6.33 32.78 14.76
N GLU A 43 6.83 33.99 14.85
CA GLU A 43 7.95 34.34 15.75
C GLU A 43 7.59 34.25 17.23
N ASP A 44 6.34 34.42 17.54
CA ASP A 44 5.75 34.31 18.87
C ASP A 44 5.37 32.88 19.27
N THR A 45 5.64 31.88 18.39
CA THR A 45 5.36 30.47 18.68
C THR A 45 6.02 30.05 19.99
N GLU A 46 5.20 29.52 20.92
CA GLU A 46 5.71 28.91 22.15
C GLU A 46 6.57 27.70 21.81
N LEU A 47 7.83 27.69 22.31
CA LEU A 47 8.77 26.60 22.09
C LEU A 47 9.18 25.95 23.42
N SER A 48 9.23 24.62 23.42
CA SER A 48 9.79 23.84 24.52
C SER A 48 10.92 22.96 24.03
N HIS A 49 12.04 22.91 24.77
CA HIS A 49 13.19 22.06 24.47
C HIS A 49 13.29 20.95 25.53
N HIS A 50 13.36 19.71 25.09
CA HIS A 50 13.42 18.50 25.93
C HIS A 50 14.71 17.73 25.66
N PRO A 51 15.89 18.15 26.19
CA PRO A 51 17.18 17.53 25.88
C PRO A 51 17.26 16.05 26.24
N GLY A 52 16.58 15.64 27.33
CA GLY A 52 16.50 14.25 27.79
C GLY A 52 15.47 13.38 27.08
N ARG A 53 14.67 13.95 26.16
CA ARG A 53 13.72 13.16 25.39
C ARG A 53 14.49 12.19 24.48
N PRO A 54 14.21 10.86 24.55
CA PRO A 54 14.84 9.91 23.66
C PRO A 54 14.67 10.37 22.22
N GLU A 55 15.74 10.24 21.43
CA GLU A 55 15.65 10.53 20.01
C GLU A 55 14.48 9.73 19.44
N ARG A 56 13.51 10.42 18.84
CA ARG A 56 12.47 9.73 18.06
C ARG A 56 13.21 8.92 17.02
N ARG A 57 13.42 7.62 17.30
CA ARG A 57 13.86 6.70 16.26
C ARG A 57 12.95 6.99 15.07
N ARG A 58 13.47 7.72 14.09
CA ARG A 58 12.89 7.65 12.76
C ARG A 58 12.88 6.15 12.50
N VAL A 59 11.71 5.55 12.58
CA VAL A 59 11.54 4.23 12.03
C VAL A 59 11.98 4.46 10.59
N ARG A 60 13.23 4.10 10.29
CA ARG A 60 13.69 3.94 8.91
C ARG A 60 12.83 2.80 8.41
N SER A 61 11.62 3.16 8.04
CA SER A 61 10.68 2.24 7.47
C SER A 61 11.35 1.74 6.21
N ARG A 62 11.91 0.52 6.30
CA ARG A 62 12.65 -0.10 5.19
C ARG A 62 11.74 -0.11 3.99
N LEU A 63 12.12 0.62 2.96
CA LEU A 63 11.54 0.48 1.65
C LEU A 63 12.33 -0.64 0.94
N THR A 64 11.65 -1.70 0.59
CA THR A 64 12.22 -2.75 -0.26
C THR A 64 12.03 -2.34 -1.70
N VAL A 65 13.13 -2.07 -2.39
CA VAL A 65 13.15 -1.72 -3.82
C VAL A 65 13.46 -2.97 -4.61
N LEU A 66 12.58 -3.32 -5.55
CA LEU A 66 12.69 -4.49 -6.43
C LEU A 66 13.39 -4.15 -7.73
N VAL A 67 13.04 -3.00 -8.33
CA VAL A 67 13.65 -2.46 -9.55
C VAL A 67 13.80 -0.96 -9.39
N GLU A 68 14.91 -0.39 -9.84
CA GLU A 68 15.15 1.05 -9.83
C GLU A 68 16.00 1.47 -11.03
N ASP A 69 15.52 2.49 -11.73
CA ASP A 69 16.24 3.17 -12.79
C ASP A 69 15.95 4.70 -12.78
N PRO A 70 16.46 5.51 -13.73
CA PRO A 70 16.19 6.93 -13.78
C PRO A 70 14.72 7.32 -14.00
N HIS A 71 13.88 6.44 -14.54
CA HIS A 71 12.51 6.71 -14.98
C HIS A 71 11.44 6.13 -14.06
N LEU A 72 11.73 5.01 -13.38
CA LEU A 72 10.77 4.31 -12.52
C LEU A 72 11.43 3.67 -11.30
N MET A 73 10.59 3.28 -10.36
CA MET A 73 10.97 2.45 -9.22
C MET A 73 9.82 1.48 -8.89
N ILE A 74 10.10 0.18 -8.88
CA ILE A 74 9.16 -0.83 -8.38
C ILE A 74 9.58 -1.20 -6.97
N VAL A 75 8.62 -1.20 -6.06
CA VAL A 75 8.83 -1.47 -4.65
C VAL A 75 7.93 -2.59 -4.17
N ASP A 76 8.37 -3.28 -3.13
CA ASP A 76 7.54 -4.17 -2.35
C ASP A 76 6.86 -3.37 -1.23
N LYS A 77 5.55 -3.19 -1.34
CA LYS A 77 4.75 -2.48 -0.34
C LYS A 77 4.41 -3.43 0.81
N PRO A 78 4.80 -3.16 2.04
CA PRO A 78 4.30 -3.92 3.18
C PRO A 78 2.81 -3.66 3.41
N ALA A 79 2.12 -4.63 4.01
CA ALA A 79 0.78 -4.43 4.53
C ALA A 79 0.77 -3.37 5.66
N GLY A 80 -0.36 -2.77 5.93
CA GLY A 80 -0.53 -1.76 6.97
C GLY A 80 -0.08 -0.35 6.58
N VAL A 81 0.56 -0.18 5.41
CA VAL A 81 1.08 1.11 4.91
C VAL A 81 0.20 1.64 3.79
N LEU A 82 -0.24 2.89 3.91
CA LEU A 82 -0.95 3.59 2.84
C LEU A 82 -0.02 3.90 1.67
N THR A 83 -0.51 3.78 0.45
CA THR A 83 0.24 4.23 -0.74
C THR A 83 0.44 5.74 -0.72
N VAL A 84 -0.63 6.50 -0.49
CA VAL A 84 -0.68 7.96 -0.41
C VAL A 84 -1.46 8.38 0.81
N ARG A 85 -1.30 9.63 1.25
CA ARG A 85 -2.13 10.21 2.31
C ARG A 85 -3.60 10.19 1.91
N THR A 86 -4.46 9.88 2.87
CA THR A 86 -5.91 10.05 2.80
C THR A 86 -6.39 11.11 3.80
N ALA A 87 -5.61 11.34 4.87
CA ALA A 87 -5.83 12.37 5.87
C ALA A 87 -4.54 13.15 6.17
N ALA A 88 -4.66 14.35 6.73
CA ALA A 88 -3.52 15.27 6.93
C ALA A 88 -2.49 14.78 7.95
N ASP A 89 -2.92 13.99 8.92
CA ASP A 89 -2.10 13.40 10.00
C ASP A 89 -1.34 12.14 9.59
N GLU A 90 -1.66 11.53 8.46
CA GLU A 90 -1.00 10.34 7.94
C GLU A 90 0.37 10.69 7.35
N LYS A 91 1.41 10.62 8.16
CA LYS A 91 2.79 10.97 7.75
C LYS A 91 3.55 9.80 7.13
N ASP A 92 3.30 8.57 7.57
CA ASP A 92 4.00 7.37 7.09
C ASP A 92 3.24 6.72 5.93
N THR A 93 3.57 7.13 4.72
CA THR A 93 3.04 6.55 3.48
C THR A 93 4.15 5.97 2.63
N LEU A 94 3.81 5.07 1.71
CA LEU A 94 4.79 4.49 0.81
C LEU A 94 5.48 5.56 -0.05
N VAL A 95 4.76 6.60 -0.47
CA VAL A 95 5.32 7.78 -1.16
C VAL A 95 6.34 8.49 -0.28
N ALA A 96 6.03 8.72 1.01
CA ALA A 96 6.97 9.38 1.93
C ALA A 96 8.23 8.53 2.14
N ARG A 97 8.08 7.21 2.28
CA ARG A 97 9.21 6.26 2.38
C ARG A 97 10.08 6.28 1.13
N ALA A 98 9.46 6.25 -0.06
CA ALA A 98 10.15 6.24 -1.33
C ALA A 98 10.89 7.57 -1.60
N LEU A 99 10.27 8.71 -1.29
CA LEU A 99 10.94 10.01 -1.35
C LEU A 99 12.13 10.09 -0.39
N SER A 100 11.97 9.65 0.85
CA SER A 100 13.06 9.60 1.84
C SER A 100 14.22 8.72 1.37
N TYR A 101 13.91 7.55 0.81
CA TYR A 101 14.91 6.65 0.23
C TYR A 101 15.72 7.32 -0.87
N LEU A 102 15.04 7.91 -1.86
CA LEU A 102 15.71 8.57 -3.00
C LEU A 102 16.54 9.79 -2.57
N GLN A 103 16.01 10.61 -1.67
CA GLN A 103 16.74 11.77 -1.13
C GLN A 103 18.02 11.36 -0.41
N HIS A 104 17.94 10.27 0.37
CA HIS A 104 19.10 9.75 1.08
C HIS A 104 20.14 9.15 0.13
N ARG A 105 19.67 8.35 -0.85
CA ARG A 105 20.54 7.66 -1.82
C ARG A 105 21.27 8.63 -2.74
N TYR A 106 20.55 9.62 -3.29
CA TYR A 106 21.11 10.52 -4.32
C TYR A 106 21.55 11.88 -3.77
N ARG A 107 21.38 12.15 -2.48
CA ARG A 107 21.77 13.41 -1.81
C ARG A 107 21.18 14.66 -2.48
N ARG A 108 20.05 14.55 -3.17
CA ARG A 108 19.37 15.64 -3.88
C ARG A 108 17.86 15.54 -3.69
N ARG A 109 17.15 16.64 -4.02
CA ARG A 109 15.69 16.65 -4.02
C ARG A 109 15.17 15.60 -5.00
N ALA A 110 14.30 14.73 -4.52
CA ALA A 110 13.67 13.67 -5.31
C ALA A 110 12.21 14.02 -5.61
N TRP A 111 11.71 13.48 -6.71
CA TRP A 111 10.31 13.55 -7.11
C TRP A 111 9.79 12.14 -7.43
N ILE A 112 8.54 11.88 -7.10
CA ILE A 112 7.85 10.62 -7.39
C ILE A 112 6.45 10.92 -7.89
N GLY A 113 6.07 10.24 -8.99
CA GLY A 113 4.72 10.20 -9.53
C GLY A 113 4.00 8.92 -9.13
N VAL A 114 2.80 9.04 -8.57
CA VAL A 114 1.96 7.90 -8.23
C VAL A 114 1.25 7.41 -9.49
N VAL A 115 1.59 6.21 -9.93
CA VAL A 115 1.02 5.57 -11.13
C VAL A 115 -0.30 4.87 -10.77
N HIS A 116 -0.26 4.05 -9.72
CA HIS A 116 -1.42 3.32 -9.19
C HIS A 116 -1.33 3.17 -7.67
N ARG A 117 -2.32 2.53 -7.07
CA ARG A 117 -2.40 2.35 -5.62
C ARG A 117 -2.72 0.91 -5.27
N LEU A 118 -2.25 0.47 -4.12
CA LEU A 118 -2.73 -0.71 -3.39
C LEU A 118 -3.47 -0.24 -2.13
N ASP A 119 -4.39 -1.06 -1.65
CA ASP A 119 -5.08 -0.82 -0.38
C ASP A 119 -4.08 -0.87 0.78
N LYS A 120 -4.42 -0.26 1.92
CA LYS A 120 -3.56 -0.21 3.10
C LYS A 120 -3.04 -1.59 3.49
N GLU A 121 -3.95 -2.56 3.62
CA GLU A 121 -3.64 -3.92 4.07
C GLU A 121 -3.21 -4.87 2.94
N THR A 122 -3.24 -4.44 1.68
CA THR A 122 -2.68 -5.20 0.56
C THR A 122 -1.17 -5.00 0.49
N SER A 123 -0.42 -6.10 0.45
CA SER A 123 1.03 -6.10 0.26
C SER A 123 1.42 -6.34 -1.20
N GLY A 124 2.69 -6.12 -1.56
CA GLY A 124 3.27 -6.54 -2.82
C GLY A 124 3.73 -5.43 -3.77
N THR A 125 3.90 -5.78 -5.02
CA THR A 125 4.52 -4.94 -6.06
C THR A 125 3.74 -3.67 -6.35
N LEU A 126 4.44 -2.53 -6.36
CA LEU A 126 3.89 -1.23 -6.75
C LEU A 126 4.94 -0.42 -7.50
N VAL A 127 4.54 0.22 -8.62
CA VAL A 127 5.43 1.08 -9.40
C VAL A 127 5.18 2.56 -9.15
N PHE A 128 6.27 3.30 -8.97
CA PHE A 128 6.32 4.75 -9.00
C PHE A 128 7.05 5.22 -10.25
N ALA A 129 6.60 6.34 -10.82
CA ALA A 129 7.37 7.05 -11.82
C ALA A 129 8.38 8.01 -11.17
N ARG A 130 9.57 8.17 -11.76
CA ARG A 130 10.60 9.10 -11.30
C ARG A 130 10.74 10.34 -12.21
N THR A 131 10.00 10.36 -13.33
CA THR A 131 9.88 11.50 -14.24
C THR A 131 8.42 11.74 -14.60
N ARG A 132 8.08 12.96 -14.99
CA ARG A 132 6.72 13.30 -15.43
C ARG A 132 6.34 12.58 -16.73
N GLU A 133 7.30 12.35 -17.62
CA GLU A 133 7.12 11.60 -18.87
C GLU A 133 6.77 10.14 -18.58
N ALA A 134 7.57 9.47 -17.73
CA ALA A 134 7.30 8.11 -17.29
C ALA A 134 5.94 7.98 -16.57
N LEU A 135 5.54 8.98 -15.78
CA LEU A 135 4.22 8.98 -15.14
C LEU A 135 3.10 8.95 -16.17
N ARG A 136 3.14 9.82 -17.17
CA ARG A 136 2.11 9.88 -18.22
C ARG A 136 2.04 8.57 -19.00
N ASN A 137 3.19 8.05 -19.43
CA ASN A 137 3.28 6.79 -20.18
C ASN A 137 2.75 5.60 -19.36
N LEU A 138 3.20 5.44 -18.12
CA LEU A 138 2.73 4.35 -17.25
C LEU A 138 1.23 4.46 -16.95
N GLN A 139 0.70 5.66 -16.68
CA GLN A 139 -0.73 5.87 -16.46
C GLN A 139 -1.56 5.55 -17.71
N GLU A 140 -1.02 5.84 -18.91
CA GLU A 140 -1.66 5.45 -20.16
C GLU A 140 -1.66 3.93 -20.34
N LYS A 141 -0.51 3.25 -20.09
CA LYS A 141 -0.44 1.78 -20.12
C LYS A 141 -1.42 1.14 -19.12
N PHE A 142 -1.61 1.72 -17.92
CA PHE A 142 -2.63 1.29 -16.97
C PHE A 142 -4.05 1.46 -17.49
N ARG A 143 -4.37 2.60 -18.11
CA ARG A 143 -5.69 2.87 -18.72
C ARG A 143 -5.98 1.96 -19.91
N ALA A 144 -4.94 1.67 -20.70
CA ALA A 144 -5.03 0.79 -21.88
C ALA A 144 -4.94 -0.70 -21.52
N HIS A 145 -4.92 -1.05 -20.23
CA HIS A 145 -4.81 -2.44 -19.74
C HIS A 145 -3.57 -3.20 -20.26
N ARG A 146 -2.46 -2.48 -20.54
CA ARG A 146 -1.18 -3.04 -21.01
C ARG A 146 -0.18 -3.32 -19.87
N ILE A 147 -0.69 -3.46 -18.64
CA ILE A 147 0.08 -3.79 -17.44
C ILE A 147 -0.34 -5.17 -16.96
N GLU A 148 0.57 -6.11 -16.96
CA GLU A 148 0.37 -7.42 -16.36
C GLU A 148 0.40 -7.29 -14.84
N ARG A 149 -0.66 -7.75 -14.17
CA ARG A 149 -0.78 -7.71 -12.70
C ARG A 149 -1.32 -9.03 -12.21
N GLU A 150 -0.55 -9.73 -11.44
CA GLU A 150 -0.98 -10.96 -10.78
C GLU A 150 -1.02 -10.75 -9.27
N TYR A 151 -2.12 -11.15 -8.68
CA TYR A 151 -2.33 -11.15 -7.23
C TYR A 151 -2.49 -12.58 -6.75
N LEU A 152 -2.10 -12.83 -5.51
CA LEU A 152 -2.50 -14.01 -4.75
C LEU A 152 -3.51 -13.58 -3.70
N ALA A 153 -4.59 -14.34 -3.57
CA ALA A 153 -5.56 -14.16 -2.52
C ALA A 153 -5.90 -15.51 -1.88
N ILE A 154 -6.08 -15.52 -0.57
CA ILE A 154 -6.75 -16.63 0.10
C ILE A 154 -8.20 -16.19 0.29
N VAL A 155 -9.13 -16.94 -0.26
CA VAL A 155 -10.57 -16.67 -0.19
C VAL A 155 -11.28 -17.75 0.61
N GLU A 156 -12.38 -17.40 1.26
CA GLU A 156 -13.21 -18.36 2.01
C GLU A 156 -13.98 -19.28 1.07
N GLY A 157 -14.14 -20.53 1.45
CA GLY A 157 -14.88 -21.53 0.69
C GLY A 157 -14.04 -22.30 -0.34
N ASP A 158 -14.71 -23.19 -1.06
CA ASP A 158 -14.12 -24.11 -2.03
C ASP A 158 -14.34 -23.62 -3.47
N VAL A 159 -13.43 -22.80 -3.97
CA VAL A 159 -13.42 -22.32 -5.36
C VAL A 159 -12.85 -23.42 -6.24
N ARG A 160 -13.72 -24.10 -7.03
CA ARG A 160 -13.35 -25.35 -7.75
C ARG A 160 -12.80 -25.13 -9.15
N ALA A 161 -13.21 -24.05 -9.81
CA ALA A 161 -12.87 -23.80 -11.21
C ALA A 161 -12.36 -22.36 -11.43
N PRO A 162 -11.56 -22.13 -12.48
CA PRO A 162 -11.25 -20.78 -12.91
C PRO A 162 -12.51 -20.04 -13.36
N GLY A 163 -12.50 -18.72 -13.26
CA GLY A 163 -13.63 -17.91 -13.65
C GLY A 163 -13.27 -16.46 -13.92
N VAL A 164 -14.30 -15.72 -14.30
CA VAL A 164 -14.24 -14.28 -14.59
C VAL A 164 -15.39 -13.59 -13.89
N PHE A 165 -15.09 -12.59 -13.09
CA PHE A 165 -16.08 -11.62 -12.67
C PHE A 165 -16.05 -10.44 -13.65
N ASP A 166 -17.10 -10.25 -14.41
CA ASP A 166 -17.33 -9.07 -15.24
C ASP A 166 -18.60 -8.36 -14.72
N ALA A 167 -18.41 -7.59 -13.66
CA ALA A 167 -19.50 -6.95 -12.94
C ALA A 167 -19.11 -5.52 -12.57
N PRO A 168 -19.87 -4.50 -13.03
CA PRO A 168 -19.57 -3.11 -12.74
C PRO A 168 -19.62 -2.81 -11.25
N LEU A 169 -18.72 -1.92 -10.76
CA LEU A 169 -18.67 -1.53 -9.36
C LEU A 169 -19.20 -0.12 -9.15
N VAL A 170 -19.96 0.04 -8.06
CA VAL A 170 -20.40 1.32 -7.52
C VAL A 170 -19.54 1.77 -6.35
N ALA A 171 -19.47 3.08 -6.14
CA ALA A 171 -18.64 3.66 -5.06
C ALA A 171 -19.28 3.48 -3.69
N ASP A 172 -20.61 3.48 -3.62
CA ASP A 172 -21.40 3.27 -2.42
C ASP A 172 -22.70 2.56 -2.82
N ARG A 173 -23.01 1.46 -2.17
CA ARG A 173 -24.27 0.73 -2.38
C ARG A 173 -25.35 1.04 -1.33
N GLY A 174 -25.18 2.13 -0.59
CA GLY A 174 -26.10 2.59 0.46
C GLY A 174 -25.64 2.32 1.89
N ASP A 175 -24.52 1.59 2.08
CA ASP A 175 -23.92 1.30 3.38
C ASP A 175 -22.50 1.87 3.55
N ARG A 176 -22.14 2.85 2.72
CA ARG A 176 -20.81 3.46 2.59
C ARG A 176 -19.72 2.46 2.15
N ARG A 177 -20.12 1.31 1.63
CA ARG A 177 -19.22 0.30 1.06
C ARG A 177 -19.39 0.23 -0.44
N ARG A 178 -18.30 -0.11 -1.11
CA ARG A 178 -18.35 -0.43 -2.54
C ARG A 178 -19.08 -1.76 -2.73
N GLY A 179 -19.72 -1.91 -3.87
CA GLY A 179 -20.42 -3.14 -4.21
C GLY A 179 -20.48 -3.32 -5.72
N VAL A 180 -21.04 -4.45 -6.14
CA VAL A 180 -21.43 -4.68 -7.53
C VAL A 180 -22.70 -3.85 -7.80
N ALA A 181 -22.76 -3.20 -8.94
CA ALA A 181 -23.94 -2.46 -9.41
C ALA A 181 -25.15 -3.40 -9.53
N ARG A 182 -26.31 -2.94 -9.07
CA ARG A 182 -27.58 -3.66 -9.28
C ARG A 182 -28.05 -3.51 -10.72
N SER A 183 -29.00 -4.33 -11.13
CA SER A 183 -29.61 -4.20 -12.45
C SER A 183 -30.18 -2.79 -12.65
N GLY A 184 -29.77 -2.13 -13.74
CA GLY A 184 -30.15 -0.75 -14.05
C GLY A 184 -29.33 0.35 -13.33
N GLU A 185 -28.41 -0.01 -12.44
CA GLU A 185 -27.55 0.95 -11.75
C GLU A 185 -26.26 1.23 -12.55
N ALA A 186 -25.91 2.51 -12.71
CA ALA A 186 -24.69 2.92 -13.39
C ALA A 186 -23.45 2.62 -12.54
N GLY A 187 -22.68 1.60 -12.91
CA GLY A 187 -21.41 1.22 -12.31
C GLY A 187 -20.21 1.42 -13.23
N LYS A 188 -19.00 1.44 -12.66
CA LYS A 188 -17.77 1.45 -13.45
C LYS A 188 -17.38 0.02 -13.81
N ARG A 189 -17.22 -0.27 -15.11
CA ARG A 189 -16.77 -1.58 -15.59
C ARG A 189 -15.59 -2.10 -14.77
N ALA A 190 -15.69 -3.36 -14.31
CA ALA A 190 -14.67 -4.03 -13.53
C ALA A 190 -14.60 -5.51 -13.93
N VAL A 191 -13.40 -5.95 -14.34
CA VAL A 191 -13.16 -7.33 -14.80
C VAL A 191 -12.01 -7.94 -14.01
N THR A 192 -12.29 -9.07 -13.36
CA THR A 192 -11.34 -9.84 -12.55
C THR A 192 -11.32 -11.28 -13.01
N ARG A 193 -10.19 -11.76 -13.51
CA ARG A 193 -9.98 -13.17 -13.84
C ARG A 193 -9.32 -13.87 -12.68
N TYR A 194 -9.74 -15.08 -12.37
CA TYR A 194 -9.14 -15.87 -11.31
C TYR A 194 -9.02 -17.35 -11.68
N ARG A 195 -8.08 -18.03 -11.05
CA ARG A 195 -7.94 -19.48 -11.07
C ARG A 195 -7.54 -20.01 -9.69
N PRO A 196 -8.13 -21.11 -9.22
CA PRO A 196 -7.68 -21.76 -8.00
C PRO A 196 -6.26 -22.33 -8.21
N ILE A 197 -5.43 -22.20 -7.17
CA ILE A 197 -4.08 -22.77 -7.12
C ILE A 197 -4.09 -23.99 -6.18
N GLU A 198 -4.64 -23.80 -4.96
CA GLU A 198 -4.64 -24.82 -3.93
C GLU A 198 -5.94 -24.69 -3.10
N ARG A 199 -6.61 -25.81 -2.87
CA ARG A 199 -7.93 -25.87 -2.21
C ARG A 199 -7.80 -26.52 -0.85
N PHE A 200 -8.36 -25.91 0.20
CA PHE A 200 -8.29 -26.37 1.59
C PHE A 200 -9.67 -26.76 2.15
N GLY A 201 -10.66 -26.96 1.28
CA GLY A 201 -12.05 -27.27 1.64
C GLY A 201 -12.81 -26.02 2.11
N LYS A 202 -12.38 -25.38 3.20
CA LYS A 202 -13.02 -24.16 3.73
C LYS A 202 -12.38 -22.86 3.25
N ALA A 203 -11.27 -22.92 2.58
CA ALA A 203 -10.56 -21.81 1.96
C ALA A 203 -9.88 -22.26 0.66
N THR A 204 -9.56 -21.31 -0.22
CA THR A 204 -8.85 -21.55 -1.48
C THR A 204 -7.81 -20.47 -1.71
N LEU A 205 -6.58 -20.88 -2.04
CA LEU A 205 -5.59 -19.98 -2.61
C LEU A 205 -5.91 -19.79 -4.10
N VAL A 206 -6.08 -18.56 -4.53
CA VAL A 206 -6.36 -18.20 -5.91
C VAL A 206 -5.31 -17.25 -6.49
N SER A 207 -4.96 -17.44 -7.77
CA SER A 207 -4.28 -16.43 -8.58
C SER A 207 -5.35 -15.55 -9.24
N VAL A 208 -5.12 -14.24 -9.20
CA VAL A 208 -6.06 -13.24 -9.71
C VAL A 208 -5.34 -12.31 -10.68
N ARG A 209 -5.91 -12.10 -11.87
CA ARG A 209 -5.44 -11.13 -12.87
C ARG A 209 -6.50 -10.06 -13.09
N LEU A 210 -6.06 -8.81 -13.07
CA LEU A 210 -6.92 -7.66 -13.24
C LEU A 210 -6.85 -7.10 -14.66
N GLU A 211 -7.97 -7.06 -15.37
CA GLU A 211 -8.08 -6.23 -16.59
C GLU A 211 -8.32 -4.78 -16.21
N THR A 212 -9.16 -4.49 -15.25
CA THR A 212 -9.44 -3.15 -14.71
C THR A 212 -8.81 -3.00 -13.32
N GLY A 213 -8.79 -1.78 -12.78
CA GLY A 213 -8.21 -1.50 -11.45
C GLY A 213 -9.10 -0.55 -10.63
N ARG A 214 -10.29 -1.01 -10.21
CA ARG A 214 -11.18 -0.24 -9.36
C ARG A 214 -10.79 -0.43 -7.90
N THR A 215 -11.07 0.55 -7.08
CA THR A 215 -10.80 0.47 -5.63
C THR A 215 -11.51 -0.74 -5.04
N HIS A 216 -10.79 -1.57 -4.27
CA HIS A 216 -11.27 -2.79 -3.63
C HIS A 216 -11.82 -3.86 -4.60
N GLN A 217 -11.52 -3.79 -5.90
CA GLN A 217 -12.16 -4.61 -6.93
C GLN A 217 -12.14 -6.10 -6.63
N ILE A 218 -10.97 -6.68 -6.33
CA ILE A 218 -10.83 -8.12 -6.01
C ILE A 218 -11.69 -8.47 -4.79
N ARG A 219 -11.60 -7.67 -3.75
CA ARG A 219 -12.29 -7.87 -2.47
C ARG A 219 -13.82 -7.86 -2.64
N VAL A 220 -14.33 -6.89 -3.39
CA VAL A 220 -15.77 -6.77 -3.68
C VAL A 220 -16.24 -7.95 -4.53
N HIS A 221 -15.58 -8.28 -5.62
CA HIS A 221 -15.99 -9.36 -6.52
C HIS A 221 -16.05 -10.70 -5.79
N PHE A 222 -15.02 -11.05 -5.02
CA PHE A 222 -15.02 -12.30 -4.26
C PHE A 222 -16.06 -12.30 -3.13
N ALA A 223 -16.27 -11.19 -2.44
CA ALA A 223 -17.29 -11.11 -1.41
C ALA A 223 -18.72 -11.27 -1.96
N GLU A 224 -19.02 -10.62 -3.09
CA GLU A 224 -20.32 -10.72 -3.75
C GLU A 224 -20.58 -12.13 -4.35
N SER A 225 -19.51 -12.87 -4.69
CA SER A 225 -19.62 -14.25 -5.13
C SER A 225 -19.75 -15.27 -3.98
N GLY A 226 -19.78 -14.82 -2.72
CA GLY A 226 -19.84 -15.70 -1.55
C GLY A 226 -18.50 -16.25 -1.07
N HIS A 227 -17.39 -15.80 -1.66
CA HIS A 227 -16.02 -16.22 -1.35
C HIS A 227 -15.16 -15.03 -0.88
N PRO A 228 -15.50 -14.32 0.22
CA PRO A 228 -14.75 -13.13 0.64
C PRO A 228 -13.27 -13.45 0.86
N VAL A 229 -12.41 -12.45 0.66
CA VAL A 229 -10.99 -12.58 0.98
C VAL A 229 -10.84 -12.84 2.48
N LEU A 230 -10.11 -13.88 2.84
CA LEU A 230 -9.88 -14.26 4.23
C LEU A 230 -9.24 -13.09 5.00
N GLY A 231 -9.80 -12.77 6.19
CA GLY A 231 -9.36 -11.65 7.01
C GLY A 231 -9.83 -10.26 6.53
N ASP A 232 -10.71 -10.18 5.54
CA ASP A 232 -11.27 -8.90 5.10
C ASP A 232 -12.32 -8.37 6.10
N SER A 233 -11.95 -7.36 6.87
CA SER A 233 -12.81 -6.75 7.90
C SER A 233 -13.95 -5.88 7.34
N VAL A 234 -13.91 -5.54 6.03
CA VAL A 234 -14.89 -4.65 5.40
C VAL A 234 -15.96 -5.42 4.66
N TYR A 235 -15.58 -6.41 3.84
CA TYR A 235 -16.50 -7.08 2.91
C TYR A 235 -16.95 -8.46 3.39
N ARG A 236 -16.27 -9.04 4.36
CA ARG A 236 -16.72 -10.28 4.99
C ARG A 236 -17.96 -10.04 5.86
N ARG A 237 -18.95 -10.92 5.81
CA ARG A 237 -20.10 -10.88 6.72
C ARG A 237 -19.66 -11.29 8.14
N ARG A 238 -19.85 -10.42 9.12
CA ARG A 238 -19.41 -10.64 10.52
C ARG A 238 -20.06 -11.83 11.20
N THR A 239 -21.24 -12.24 10.75
CA THR A 239 -22.03 -13.35 11.32
C THR A 239 -21.63 -14.73 10.81
N ALA A 240 -20.84 -14.81 9.73
CA ALA A 240 -20.40 -16.09 9.21
C ALA A 240 -19.17 -16.59 10.00
N PRO A 241 -19.11 -17.88 10.37
CA PRO A 241 -17.92 -18.45 10.99
C PRO A 241 -16.72 -18.32 10.05
N THR A 242 -15.54 -17.98 10.59
CA THR A 242 -14.33 -17.91 9.79
C THR A 242 -13.67 -19.29 9.73
N PRO A 243 -13.18 -19.72 8.57
CA PRO A 243 -12.42 -20.97 8.46
C PRO A 243 -11.10 -20.94 9.24
N LEU A 244 -10.51 -19.74 9.35
CA LEU A 244 -9.25 -19.45 10.04
C LEU A 244 -9.18 -17.95 10.30
N GLU A 245 -8.63 -17.55 11.45
CA GLU A 245 -8.32 -16.16 11.71
C GLU A 245 -7.11 -15.73 10.89
N ALA A 246 -7.19 -14.54 10.31
CA ALA A 246 -6.11 -13.94 9.55
C ALA A 246 -5.89 -12.49 10.01
N PRO A 247 -4.62 -12.03 10.14
CA PRO A 247 -4.31 -10.73 10.73
C PRO A 247 -4.78 -9.53 9.90
N ARG A 248 -5.08 -9.77 8.63
CA ARG A 248 -5.57 -8.78 7.65
C ARG A 248 -6.21 -9.49 6.47
N GLN A 249 -6.69 -8.73 5.48
CA GLN A 249 -7.07 -9.31 4.19
C GLN A 249 -5.88 -10.05 3.55
N MET A 250 -6.02 -11.34 3.31
CA MET A 250 -5.00 -12.16 2.66
C MET A 250 -4.98 -11.91 1.15
N LEU A 251 -4.52 -10.72 0.79
CA LEU A 251 -4.36 -10.24 -0.60
C LEU A 251 -2.96 -9.67 -0.81
N HIS A 252 -2.28 -10.14 -1.85
CA HIS A 252 -0.90 -9.80 -2.16
C HIS A 252 -0.72 -9.58 -3.66
N ALA A 253 -0.22 -8.41 -4.06
CA ALA A 253 0.17 -8.09 -5.43
C ALA A 253 1.50 -8.77 -5.75
N ARG A 254 1.45 -10.02 -6.23
CA ARG A 254 2.62 -10.87 -6.43
C ARG A 254 3.55 -10.32 -7.48
N SER A 255 3.03 -10.01 -8.66
CA SER A 255 3.87 -9.58 -9.78
C SER A 255 3.28 -8.42 -10.57
N LEU A 256 4.19 -7.68 -11.19
CA LEU A 256 3.90 -6.56 -12.07
C LEU A 256 4.83 -6.63 -13.27
N GLY A 257 4.28 -6.53 -14.50
CA GLY A 257 5.04 -6.54 -15.74
C GLY A 257 4.48 -5.55 -16.76
N PHE A 258 5.38 -4.87 -17.49
CA PHE A 258 5.01 -3.87 -18.52
C PHE A 258 6.22 -3.53 -19.41
N ALA A 259 5.97 -2.87 -20.54
CA ALA A 259 7.01 -2.26 -21.35
C ALA A 259 7.52 -0.97 -20.69
N HIS A 260 8.83 -0.84 -20.53
CA HIS A 260 9.49 0.30 -19.90
C HIS A 260 9.08 1.63 -20.55
N PRO A 261 8.78 2.71 -19.77
CA PRO A 261 8.22 3.95 -20.33
C PRO A 261 9.17 4.74 -21.22
N LYS A 262 10.46 4.38 -21.30
CA LYS A 262 11.46 5.04 -22.13
C LYS A 262 12.06 4.13 -23.18
N THR A 263 12.45 2.90 -22.83
CA THR A 263 13.16 1.96 -23.73
C THR A 263 12.22 0.97 -24.42
N GLU A 264 10.96 0.88 -23.97
CA GLU A 264 9.96 -0.13 -24.37
C GLU A 264 10.39 -1.60 -24.12
N GLU A 265 11.54 -1.85 -23.53
CA GLU A 265 11.94 -3.18 -23.08
C GLU A 265 11.03 -3.70 -21.96
N ARG A 266 10.87 -5.00 -21.88
CA ARG A 266 10.04 -5.61 -20.84
C ARG A 266 10.67 -5.42 -19.45
N VAL A 267 9.94 -4.81 -18.54
CA VAL A 267 10.24 -4.74 -17.10
C VAL A 267 9.25 -5.61 -16.36
N ALA A 268 9.76 -6.47 -15.47
CA ALA A 268 8.94 -7.28 -14.58
C ALA A 268 9.56 -7.35 -13.19
N ALA A 269 8.73 -7.45 -12.17
CA ALA A 269 9.14 -7.65 -10.79
C ALA A 269 8.15 -8.57 -10.06
N GLU A 270 8.69 -9.40 -9.17
CA GLU A 270 7.90 -10.20 -8.23
C GLU A 270 8.22 -9.78 -6.80
N SER A 271 7.18 -9.74 -5.96
CA SER A 271 7.30 -9.57 -4.52
C SER A 271 7.17 -10.95 -3.86
N PRO A 272 8.08 -11.30 -2.93
CA PRO A 272 7.97 -12.54 -2.17
C PRO A 272 6.73 -12.52 -1.27
N LEU A 273 6.16 -13.68 -0.99
CA LEU A 273 5.05 -13.78 -0.04
C LEU A 273 5.47 -13.23 1.32
N PRO A 274 4.71 -12.29 1.91
CA PRO A 274 5.01 -11.79 3.25
C PRO A 274 4.77 -12.88 4.30
N ALA A 275 5.51 -12.80 5.41
CA ALA A 275 5.55 -13.84 6.44
C ALA A 275 4.16 -14.18 7.02
N ASP A 276 3.30 -13.16 7.20
CA ASP A 276 1.93 -13.34 7.68
C ASP A 276 1.06 -14.13 6.69
N PHE A 277 1.19 -13.85 5.39
CA PHE A 277 0.47 -14.60 4.34
C PHE A 277 0.98 -16.04 4.25
N ALA A 278 2.30 -16.25 4.30
CA ALA A 278 2.91 -17.56 4.28
C ALA A 278 2.49 -18.39 5.51
N ALA A 279 2.44 -17.80 6.70
CA ALA A 279 2.00 -18.47 7.93
C ALA A 279 0.55 -18.97 7.84
N VAL A 280 -0.37 -18.13 7.35
CA VAL A 280 -1.78 -18.51 7.14
C VAL A 280 -1.89 -19.65 6.13
N LEU A 281 -1.12 -19.61 5.05
CA LEU A 281 -1.11 -20.66 4.02
C LEU A 281 -0.62 -22.00 4.60
N GLU A 282 0.46 -21.97 5.38
CA GLU A 282 1.00 -23.16 6.06
C GLU A 282 0.01 -23.76 7.07
N GLU A 283 -0.73 -22.91 7.79
CA GLU A 283 -1.75 -23.36 8.73
C GLU A 283 -2.91 -24.07 8.01
N LEU A 284 -3.37 -23.53 6.88
CA LEU A 284 -4.38 -24.17 6.04
C LEU A 284 -3.91 -25.54 5.52
N ARG A 285 -2.66 -25.65 5.08
CA ARG A 285 -2.06 -26.92 4.64
C ARG A 285 -1.98 -27.95 5.75
N ARG A 286 -1.62 -27.53 6.97
CA ARG A 286 -1.60 -28.41 8.15
C ARG A 286 -2.99 -28.90 8.53
N GLY A 287 -4.00 -28.03 8.41
CA GLY A 287 -5.40 -28.39 8.68
C GLY A 287 -5.95 -29.45 7.72
N GLN A 288 -5.49 -29.52 6.48
CA GLN A 288 -5.84 -30.59 5.53
C GLN A 288 -5.27 -31.95 5.93
N LYS A 289 -3.99 -31.99 6.31
CA LYS A 289 -3.28 -33.26 6.67
C LYS A 289 -3.87 -33.94 7.90
N LYS A 290 -4.67 -33.26 8.72
CA LYS A 290 -5.31 -33.78 9.93
C LYS A 290 -6.73 -34.30 9.70
N ARG A 291 -7.28 -34.24 8.49
CA ARG A 291 -8.57 -34.84 8.15
C ARG A 291 -8.34 -36.26 7.64
N PRO A 292 -8.71 -37.33 8.39
CA PRO A 292 -8.81 -38.67 7.81
C PRO A 292 -9.87 -38.65 6.71
N GLU A 293 -9.66 -39.44 5.68
CA GLU A 293 -10.61 -39.71 4.59
C GLU A 293 -11.93 -40.24 5.09
#